data_4bcfbd1b757de26c28852141d0a74a6f
#
_entry.id   4bcfbd1b757de26c28852141d0a74a6f
#
_cell.length_a   1.000
_cell.length_b   1.000
_cell.length_c   1.000
_cell.angle_alpha   90.00
_cell.angle_beta   90.00
_cell.angle_gamma   90.00
#
_symmetry.space_group_name_H-M   'P 1'
#
loop_
_entity.id
_entity.type
_entity.pdbx_description
1 polymer ?
#
loop_
_entity_poly.entity_id
_entity_poly.type
_entity_poly.pdbx_seq_one_letter_code
_entity_poly.pdbx_strand_id
1 'polypeptide(L)'
;MYLLGTFKCGGYVYNTTRATRVEGTSGKTNVDHRAFNDRWQEVGDIALYRRITDHTIANYTDRFVEKENVFTLTSVNLGYEFPATICKKLMVRNLRLGVNLTDILRFSSVKIERGTTYLYGNGFEFTLSTTF
;
A
#
# COMPACT_ATOMS: atom_id res chain seq x y z
N MET A 1 1.69 16.98 18.86
CA MET A 1 1.03 16.35 17.71
C MET A 1 1.87 16.59 16.47
N TYR A 2 2.18 15.53 15.73
CA TYR A 2 2.94 15.58 14.47
C TYR A 2 2.27 14.68 13.44
N LEU A 3 2.16 15.14 12.20
CA LEU A 3 1.53 14.43 11.10
C LEU A 3 2.42 14.55 9.87
N LEU A 4 2.76 13.42 9.25
CA LEU A 4 3.56 13.35 8.04
C LEU A 4 2.75 12.75 6.91
N GLY A 5 2.44 13.56 5.92
CA GLY A 5 1.82 13.15 4.67
C GLY A 5 2.73 13.46 3.49
N THR A 6 2.73 12.62 2.48
CA THR A 6 3.48 12.80 1.23
C THR A 6 2.54 12.71 0.05
N PHE A 7 2.62 13.68 -0.85
CA PHE A 7 1.91 13.66 -2.11
C PHE A 7 2.92 13.63 -3.26
N LYS A 8 2.77 12.63 -4.15
CA LYS A 8 3.56 12.49 -5.37
C LYS A 8 2.63 12.52 -6.57
N CYS A 9 2.96 13.29 -7.59
CA CYS A 9 2.15 13.38 -8.80
C CYS A 9 3.03 13.36 -10.06
N GLY A 10 2.45 12.89 -11.16
CA GLY A 10 3.06 12.93 -12.48
C GLY A 10 4.14 11.88 -12.74
N GLY A 11 4.39 10.97 -11.80
CA GLY A 11 5.28 9.83 -12.00
C GLY A 11 4.65 8.72 -12.83
N TYR A 12 5.47 7.80 -13.30
CA TYR A 12 5.04 6.58 -13.96
C TYR A 12 5.45 5.37 -13.13
N VAL A 13 4.59 4.36 -13.10
CA VAL A 13 4.84 3.11 -12.41
C VAL A 13 4.52 1.94 -13.31
N TYR A 14 5.33 0.90 -13.24
CA TYR A 14 5.05 -0.36 -13.90
C TYR A 14 4.08 -1.18 -13.05
N ASN A 15 2.89 -1.47 -13.60
CA ASN A 15 1.86 -2.22 -12.88
C ASN A 15 2.20 -3.72 -12.87
N THR A 16 3.00 -4.12 -11.88
CA THR A 16 3.43 -5.51 -11.68
C THR A 16 2.26 -6.45 -11.46
N THR A 17 1.19 -6.00 -10.82
CA THR A 17 -0.02 -6.81 -10.59
C THR A 17 -0.66 -7.21 -11.91
N ARG A 18 -0.82 -6.27 -12.84
CA ARG A 18 -1.35 -6.56 -14.19
C ARG A 18 -0.42 -7.46 -14.99
N ALA A 19 0.87 -7.19 -14.95
CA ALA A 19 1.85 -7.94 -15.73
C ALA A 19 2.00 -9.40 -15.24
N THR A 20 2.09 -9.61 -13.92
CA THR A 20 2.41 -10.93 -13.36
C THR A 20 1.17 -11.72 -12.95
N ARG A 21 0.19 -11.08 -12.30
CA ARG A 21 -0.99 -11.76 -11.77
C ARG A 21 -2.10 -11.92 -12.79
N VAL A 22 -2.26 -10.94 -13.68
CA VAL A 22 -3.32 -10.98 -14.68
C VAL A 22 -2.80 -11.58 -15.99
N GLU A 23 -1.79 -10.99 -16.62
CA GLU A 23 -1.28 -11.49 -17.91
C GLU A 23 -0.48 -12.79 -17.77
N GLY A 24 0.39 -12.89 -16.76
CA GLY A 24 1.28 -14.03 -16.56
C GLY A 24 0.61 -15.29 -16.04
N THR A 25 -0.70 -15.30 -15.82
CA THR A 25 -1.40 -16.47 -15.30
C THR A 25 -1.51 -17.57 -16.35
N SER A 26 -1.31 -18.82 -15.92
CA SER A 26 -1.42 -19.99 -16.77
C SER A 26 -2.81 -20.65 -16.78
N GLY A 27 -3.76 -20.13 -16.01
CA GLY A 27 -5.08 -20.73 -15.84
C GLY A 27 -5.13 -22.06 -15.06
N LYS A 28 -3.98 -22.56 -14.60
CA LYS A 28 -3.87 -23.83 -13.86
C LYS A 28 -4.11 -23.71 -12.36
N THR A 29 -4.16 -22.51 -11.85
CA THR A 29 -4.34 -22.19 -10.42
C THR A 29 -5.50 -21.21 -10.26
N ASN A 30 -5.89 -20.91 -9.01
CA ASN A 30 -6.84 -19.84 -8.74
C ASN A 30 -6.34 -18.53 -9.37
N VAL A 31 -7.15 -17.99 -10.28
CA VAL A 31 -6.80 -16.86 -11.14
C VAL A 31 -7.64 -15.67 -10.75
N ASP A 32 -7.05 -14.49 -10.78
CA ASP A 32 -7.77 -13.24 -10.63
C ASP A 32 -8.86 -13.12 -11.71
N HIS A 33 -10.07 -12.73 -11.32
CA HIS A 33 -11.21 -12.56 -12.26
C HIS A 33 -10.85 -11.65 -13.44
N ARG A 34 -10.01 -10.64 -13.22
CA ARG A 34 -9.50 -9.76 -14.29
C ARG A 34 -8.74 -10.49 -15.38
N ALA A 35 -8.22 -11.70 -15.09
CA ALA A 35 -7.48 -12.51 -16.06
C ALA A 35 -8.35 -13.02 -17.19
N PHE A 36 -9.67 -13.05 -17.02
CA PHE A 36 -10.61 -13.47 -18.06
C PHE A 36 -11.16 -12.29 -18.88
N ASN A 37 -11.04 -11.07 -18.37
CA ASN A 37 -11.49 -9.87 -19.05
C ASN A 37 -10.37 -9.32 -19.93
N ASP A 38 -10.73 -8.64 -21.00
CA ASP A 38 -9.83 -7.93 -21.92
C ASP A 38 -8.70 -8.80 -22.50
N ARG A 39 -8.94 -10.11 -22.63
CA ARG A 39 -8.00 -11.05 -23.27
C ARG A 39 -8.30 -11.25 -24.75
N TRP A 40 -7.25 -11.32 -25.51
CA TRP A 40 -7.32 -11.65 -26.93
C TRP A 40 -7.82 -13.11 -27.11
N GLN A 41 -8.87 -13.29 -27.89
CA GLN A 41 -9.49 -14.59 -28.18
C GLN A 41 -9.40 -14.91 -29.65
N GLU A 42 -9.75 -13.98 -30.53
CA GLU A 42 -9.86 -14.19 -31.97
C GLU A 42 -9.14 -13.10 -32.78
N VAL A 43 -8.89 -13.38 -34.05
CA VAL A 43 -8.25 -12.41 -34.92
C VAL A 43 -9.17 -11.22 -35.16
N GLY A 44 -8.66 -10.02 -34.83
CA GLY A 44 -9.42 -8.77 -34.88
C GLY A 44 -9.77 -8.20 -33.51
N ASP A 45 -9.58 -8.95 -32.42
CA ASP A 45 -9.82 -8.45 -31.08
C ASP A 45 -8.81 -7.37 -30.69
N ILE A 46 -9.32 -6.30 -30.10
CA ILE A 46 -8.52 -5.28 -29.41
C ILE A 46 -8.50 -5.62 -27.93
N ALA A 47 -7.44 -6.25 -27.45
CA ALA A 47 -7.33 -6.72 -26.08
C ALA A 47 -6.05 -6.20 -25.42
N LEU A 48 -6.15 -5.91 -24.11
CA LEU A 48 -5.01 -5.47 -23.31
C LEU A 48 -4.07 -6.64 -22.99
N TYR A 49 -4.63 -7.83 -22.79
CA TYR A 49 -3.89 -9.02 -22.39
C TYR A 49 -3.84 -10.04 -23.54
N ARG A 50 -2.73 -10.76 -23.65
CA ARG A 50 -2.55 -11.83 -24.61
C ARG A 50 -3.44 -13.05 -24.31
N ARG A 51 -3.52 -13.98 -25.24
CA ARG A 51 -4.28 -15.23 -25.08
C ARG A 51 -3.81 -16.01 -23.84
N ILE A 52 -4.73 -16.59 -23.08
CA ILE A 52 -4.43 -17.34 -21.85
C ILE A 52 -3.55 -18.59 -22.09
N THR A 53 -3.61 -19.15 -23.28
CA THR A 53 -2.80 -20.31 -23.69
C THR A 53 -1.38 -19.92 -24.13
N ASP A 54 -1.08 -18.65 -24.26
CA ASP A 54 0.25 -18.18 -24.62
C ASP A 54 1.12 -18.12 -23.36
N HIS A 55 2.03 -19.09 -23.24
CA HIS A 55 2.96 -19.24 -22.12
C HIS A 55 4.36 -18.70 -22.44
N THR A 56 4.52 -17.92 -23.49
CA THR A 56 5.80 -17.28 -23.79
C THR A 56 6.20 -16.35 -22.66
N ILE A 57 7.50 -16.22 -22.41
CA ILE A 57 8.01 -15.31 -21.38
C ILE A 57 7.62 -13.88 -21.79
N ALA A 58 6.87 -13.21 -20.92
CA ALA A 58 6.51 -11.82 -21.11
C ALA A 58 7.71 -10.95 -20.76
N ASN A 59 8.30 -10.29 -21.75
CA ASN A 59 9.26 -9.24 -21.51
C ASN A 59 8.54 -8.01 -20.94
N TYR A 60 9.29 -7.14 -20.24
CA TYR A 60 8.78 -5.85 -19.81
C TYR A 60 8.33 -5.03 -21.03
N THR A 61 7.09 -4.61 -21.02
CA THR A 61 6.49 -3.79 -22.08
C THR A 61 5.90 -2.53 -21.49
N ASP A 62 5.79 -1.49 -22.29
CA ASP A 62 5.19 -0.20 -21.93
C ASP A 62 3.67 -0.29 -21.67
N ARG A 63 3.00 -1.35 -22.13
CA ARG A 63 1.55 -1.59 -21.92
C ARG A 63 1.10 -1.52 -20.47
N PHE A 64 1.99 -1.80 -19.51
CA PHE A 64 1.70 -1.80 -18.09
C PHE A 64 2.32 -0.61 -17.35
N VAL A 65 2.85 0.36 -18.10
CA VAL A 65 3.32 1.63 -17.53
C VAL A 65 2.13 2.56 -17.39
N GLU A 66 1.79 2.90 -16.15
CA GLU A 66 0.65 3.74 -15.82
C GLU A 66 1.10 5.01 -15.09
N LYS A 67 0.40 6.12 -15.36
CA LYS A 67 0.67 7.38 -14.64
C LYS A 67 0.13 7.29 -13.23
N GLU A 68 1.01 7.47 -12.25
CA GLU A 68 0.66 7.33 -10.84
C GLU A 68 0.65 8.68 -10.12
N ASN A 69 -0.45 8.93 -9.41
CA ASN A 69 -0.56 9.96 -8.40
C ASN A 69 -0.83 9.27 -7.06
N VAL A 70 -0.02 9.57 -6.05
CA VAL A 70 -0.06 8.90 -4.76
C VAL A 70 -0.12 9.92 -3.64
N PHE A 71 -1.06 9.73 -2.74
CA PHE A 71 -1.08 10.34 -1.42
C PHE A 71 -0.83 9.28 -0.36
N THR A 72 0.18 9.49 0.48
CA THR A 72 0.52 8.58 1.57
C THR A 72 0.51 9.36 2.89
N LEU A 73 -0.24 8.87 3.88
CA LEU A 73 -0.16 9.31 5.26
C LEU A 73 0.76 8.34 6.01
N THR A 74 2.02 8.74 6.13
CA THR A 74 3.09 7.86 6.61
C THR A 74 3.09 7.74 8.12
N SER A 75 2.88 8.84 8.84
CA SER A 75 2.99 8.85 10.30
C SER A 75 2.06 9.87 10.93
N VAL A 76 1.42 9.44 12.01
CA VAL A 76 0.69 10.32 12.93
C VAL A 76 1.22 10.06 14.33
N ASN A 77 1.75 11.10 14.97
CA ASN A 77 2.28 11.05 16.32
C ASN A 77 1.47 11.97 17.23
N LEU A 78 0.86 11.39 18.24
CA LEU A 78 0.10 12.09 19.25
C LEU A 78 0.80 11.93 20.60
N GLY A 79 1.06 13.02 21.29
CA GLY A 79 1.62 12.99 22.63
C GLY A 79 0.75 13.85 23.56
N TYR A 80 0.43 13.31 24.72
CA TYR A 80 -0.28 14.01 25.76
C TYR A 80 0.51 13.94 27.06
N GLU A 81 0.75 15.11 27.67
CA GLU A 81 1.37 15.23 28.98
C GLU A 81 0.29 15.52 30.02
N PHE A 82 0.24 14.69 31.04
CA PHE A 82 -0.76 14.82 32.09
C PHE A 82 -0.43 16.00 33.01
N PRO A 83 -1.44 16.76 33.45
CA PRO A 83 -1.23 17.88 34.36
C PRO A 83 -0.71 17.41 35.73
N ALA A 84 0.06 18.28 36.39
CA ALA A 84 0.69 17.99 37.67
C ALA A 84 -0.29 17.50 38.75
N THR A 85 -1.55 17.89 38.68
CA THR A 85 -2.60 17.47 39.63
C THR A 85 -2.82 15.94 39.55
N ILE A 86 -2.82 15.36 38.35
CA ILE A 86 -2.97 13.93 38.17
C ILE A 86 -1.67 13.22 38.55
N CYS A 87 -0.52 13.77 38.13
CA CYS A 87 0.78 13.21 38.45
C CYS A 87 1.00 13.08 39.97
N LYS A 88 0.61 14.10 40.74
CA LYS A 88 0.69 14.07 42.21
C LYS A 88 -0.17 12.96 42.85
N LYS A 89 -1.38 12.70 42.31
CA LYS A 89 -2.24 11.61 42.78
C LYS A 89 -1.63 10.24 42.54
N LEU A 90 -0.84 10.10 41.48
CA LEU A 90 -0.17 8.86 41.08
C LEU A 90 1.26 8.75 41.66
N MET A 91 1.69 9.72 42.48
CA MET A 91 3.05 9.80 43.07
C MET A 91 4.16 9.79 42.01
N VAL A 92 3.92 10.38 40.84
CA VAL A 92 4.90 10.52 39.75
C VAL A 92 5.18 12.00 39.47
N ARG A 93 6.39 12.33 39.04
CA ARG A 93 6.77 13.70 38.67
C ARG A 93 6.19 14.10 37.34
N ASN A 94 6.24 13.19 36.37
CA ASN A 94 5.73 13.41 35.02
C ASN A 94 5.11 12.13 34.46
N LEU A 95 4.03 12.30 33.73
CA LEU A 95 3.35 11.22 33.05
C LEU A 95 3.02 11.67 31.61
N ARG A 96 3.53 10.95 30.64
CA ARG A 96 3.31 11.21 29.20
C ARG A 96 2.79 9.97 28.51
N LEU A 97 1.71 10.12 27.76
CA LEU A 97 1.17 9.11 26.86
C LEU A 97 1.51 9.49 25.42
N GLY A 98 2.12 8.59 24.70
CA GLY A 98 2.39 8.70 23.27
C GLY A 98 1.62 7.65 22.47
N VAL A 99 1.12 8.05 21.31
CA VAL A 99 0.55 7.16 20.30
C VAL A 99 1.23 7.46 18.99
N ASN A 100 1.84 6.45 18.39
CA ASN A 100 2.48 6.56 17.10
C ASN A 100 1.83 5.56 16.12
N LEU A 101 1.34 6.08 15.00
CA LEU A 101 0.75 5.31 13.93
C LEU A 101 1.64 5.44 12.70
N THR A 102 1.96 4.32 12.06
CA THR A 102 2.78 4.29 10.85
C THR A 102 2.05 3.58 9.71
N ASP A 103 2.31 4.01 8.47
CA ASP A 103 1.72 3.47 7.24
C ASP A 103 0.18 3.41 7.26
N ILE A 104 -0.46 4.51 7.69
CA ILE A 104 -1.89 4.55 7.98
C ILE A 104 -2.73 4.44 6.72
N LEU A 105 -2.43 5.28 5.72
CA LEU A 105 -3.24 5.39 4.51
C LEU A 105 -2.35 5.59 3.29
N ARG A 106 -2.73 4.93 2.20
CA ARG A 106 -2.19 5.21 0.88
C ARG A 106 -3.33 5.21 -0.14
N PHE A 107 -3.47 6.33 -0.83
CA PHE A 107 -4.34 6.47 -1.99
C PHE A 107 -3.48 6.57 -3.23
N SER A 108 -3.68 5.66 -4.18
CA SER A 108 -2.98 5.67 -5.46
C SER A 108 -3.99 5.61 -6.59
N SER A 109 -3.73 6.33 -7.68
CA SER A 109 -4.51 6.24 -8.92
C SER A 109 -4.35 4.90 -9.61
N VAL A 110 -3.24 4.19 -9.34
CA VAL A 110 -2.93 2.88 -9.90
C VAL A 110 -3.15 1.79 -8.84
N LYS A 111 -3.94 0.78 -9.18
CA LYS A 111 -4.21 -0.36 -8.29
C LYS A 111 -3.11 -1.40 -8.43
N ILE A 112 -2.13 -1.34 -7.55
CA ILE A 112 -1.07 -2.35 -7.39
C ILE A 112 -1.30 -3.07 -6.08
N GLU A 113 -1.26 -4.40 -6.09
CA GLU A 113 -1.32 -5.20 -4.87
C GLU A 113 -0.06 -5.01 -4.05
N ARG A 114 -0.25 -4.62 -2.79
CA ARG A 114 0.82 -4.44 -1.81
C ARG A 114 0.90 -5.68 -0.92
N GLY A 115 2.09 -5.95 -0.40
CA GLY A 115 2.30 -7.06 0.53
C GLY A 115 2.44 -8.43 -0.12
N THR A 116 2.53 -8.51 -1.45
CA THR A 116 2.78 -9.79 -2.15
C THR A 116 4.24 -10.26 -2.03
N THR A 117 5.16 -9.33 -1.88
CA THR A 117 6.61 -9.61 -1.74
C THR A 117 7.09 -9.36 -0.32
N TYR A 118 6.54 -8.34 0.34
CA TYR A 118 6.84 -7.99 1.73
C TYR A 118 5.54 -7.89 2.51
N LEU A 119 5.57 -8.37 3.76
CA LEU A 119 4.46 -8.14 4.68
C LEU A 119 4.21 -6.63 4.81
N TYR A 120 2.98 -6.24 4.49
CA TYR A 120 2.51 -4.88 4.66
C TYR A 120 1.54 -4.84 5.82
N GLY A 121 1.81 -3.97 6.79
CA GLY A 121 0.95 -3.80 7.94
C GLY A 121 1.00 -2.37 8.46
N ASN A 122 -0.09 -1.91 9.02
CA ASN A 122 -0.16 -0.65 9.73
C ASN A 122 0.55 -0.83 11.08
N GLY A 123 1.48 0.04 11.39
CA GLY A 123 2.15 0.06 12.68
C GLY A 123 1.33 0.86 13.70
N PHE A 124 1.19 0.31 14.89
CA PHE A 124 0.49 0.94 15.99
C PHE A 124 1.31 0.77 17.27
N GLU A 125 1.77 1.87 17.83
CA GLU A 125 2.65 1.90 19.01
C GLU A 125 2.07 2.80 20.10
N PHE A 126 2.02 2.27 21.32
CA PHE A 126 1.72 3.03 22.52
C PHE A 126 2.97 3.19 23.36
N THR A 127 3.24 4.40 23.77
CA THR A 127 4.34 4.72 24.67
C THR A 127 3.80 5.38 25.93
N LEU A 128 4.10 4.80 27.08
CA LEU A 128 3.83 5.40 28.38
C LEU A 128 5.16 5.70 29.07
N SER A 129 5.44 6.98 29.28
CA SER A 129 6.67 7.44 29.95
C SER A 129 6.32 8.03 31.30
N THR A 130 7.00 7.57 32.35
CA THR A 130 6.85 8.08 33.72
C THR A 130 8.20 8.46 34.27
N THR A 131 8.22 9.51 35.07
CA THR A 131 9.40 9.92 35.85
C THR A 131 8.98 10.02 37.33
N PHE A 132 9.71 9.37 38.20
CA PHE A 132 9.49 9.36 39.65
C PHE A 132 10.28 10.44 40.38
#